data_fa68b66c4daa21c8d3c577a323d35b2d
#
_entry.id   fa68b66c4daa21c8d3c577a323d35b2d
#
_cell.length_a   1.000
_cell.length_b   1.000
_cell.length_c   1.000
_cell.angle_alpha   90.00
_cell.angle_beta   90.00
_cell.angle_gamma   90.00
#
_symmetry.space_group_name_H-M   'P 1'
#
loop_
_entity.id
_entity.type
_entity.pdbx_description
1 polymer ?
#
loop_
_entity_poly.entity_id
_entity_poly.type
_entity_poly.pdbx_seq_one_letter_code
_entity_poly.pdbx_strand_id
1 'polypeptide(L)'
;MDHLHAYWRMEYIEAPRQKSGGNPFTSLPALGDDATALIIHRSRLSYLVLNRYPYNPGHLLAVPFRAATDLVQLDAAERADLMDEIIFGKEVLRAAVKPDAFNLGFNLGTAAGGSIPHLHAHIVPRWSGDTNFMPVIGQTRVLPQSLAAMYQRLHAVAVSLQPKA
;
A
#
# COMPACT_ATOMS: atom_id res chain seq x y z
N MET A 1 15.96 24.00 9.42
CA MET A 1 15.10 23.11 8.61
C MET A 1 13.74 23.11 9.30
N ASP A 2 12.71 23.63 8.63
CA ASP A 2 11.36 23.73 9.19
C ASP A 2 10.70 22.35 9.16
N HIS A 3 10.08 21.96 10.26
CA HIS A 3 9.40 20.68 10.37
C HIS A 3 7.89 20.85 10.19
N LEU A 4 7.31 20.14 9.24
CA LEU A 4 5.87 20.03 9.08
C LEU A 4 5.36 18.85 9.90
N HIS A 5 4.60 19.13 10.96
CA HIS A 5 4.10 18.10 11.87
C HIS A 5 2.84 17.42 11.33
N ALA A 6 2.89 16.08 11.23
CA ALA A 6 1.77 15.26 10.77
C ALA A 6 0.93 14.77 11.97
N TYR A 7 0.27 15.69 12.67
CA TYR A 7 -0.50 15.41 13.90
C TYR A 7 -1.57 14.32 13.73
N TRP A 8 -2.22 14.24 12.55
CA TRP A 8 -3.22 13.19 12.25
C TRP A 8 -2.65 11.76 12.31
N ARG A 9 -1.32 11.63 12.22
CA ARG A 9 -0.64 10.33 12.31
C ARG A 9 -0.49 9.88 13.76
N MET A 10 -0.48 10.83 14.70
CA MET A 10 -0.39 10.51 16.13
C MET A 10 -1.66 9.82 16.62
N GLU A 11 -2.85 10.25 16.21
CA GLU A 11 -4.10 9.55 16.54
C GLU A 11 -4.09 8.10 16.06
N TYR A 12 -3.53 7.83 14.88
CA TYR A 12 -3.36 6.47 14.36
C TYR A 12 -2.31 5.67 15.14
N ILE A 13 -1.24 6.34 15.59
CA ILE A 13 -0.16 5.71 16.38
C ILE A 13 -0.61 5.46 17.82
N GLU A 14 -1.36 6.38 18.39
CA GLU A 14 -1.86 6.37 19.77
C GLU A 14 -3.20 5.68 19.94
N ALA A 15 -3.96 5.50 18.85
CA ALA A 15 -5.21 4.74 18.89
C ALA A 15 -4.97 3.39 19.55
N PRO A 16 -5.78 3.00 20.55
CA PRO A 16 -5.65 1.71 21.19
C PRO A 16 -5.62 0.67 20.07
N ARG A 17 -4.50 -0.03 19.93
CA ARG A 17 -4.43 -1.16 19.00
C ARG A 17 -5.52 -2.11 19.43
N GLN A 18 -6.64 -2.09 18.73
CA GLN A 18 -7.65 -3.11 18.94
C GLN A 18 -6.90 -4.44 18.78
N LYS A 19 -6.83 -5.19 19.88
CA LYS A 19 -6.36 -6.58 19.90
C LYS A 19 -7.41 -7.47 19.21
N SER A 20 -7.93 -7.01 18.09
CA SER A 20 -8.77 -7.80 17.20
C SER A 20 -7.84 -8.66 16.36
N GLY A 21 -7.74 -9.85 16.80
CA GLY A 21 -7.25 -11.05 16.20
C GLY A 21 -6.47 -10.98 14.90
N GLY A 22 -5.14 -11.15 14.98
CA GLY A 22 -4.36 -11.62 13.86
C GLY A 22 -3.67 -10.54 13.03
N ASN A 23 -2.78 -11.00 12.18
CA ASN A 23 -2.07 -10.18 11.21
C ASN A 23 -2.99 -9.91 10.00
N PRO A 24 -3.40 -8.65 9.72
CA PRO A 24 -4.31 -8.35 8.62
C PRO A 24 -3.74 -8.79 7.27
N PHE A 25 -2.42 -8.77 7.07
CA PHE A 25 -1.81 -9.17 5.81
C PHE A 25 -1.81 -10.69 5.56
N THR A 26 -2.07 -11.50 6.57
CA THR A 26 -2.33 -12.93 6.39
C THR A 26 -3.83 -13.25 6.32
N SER A 27 -4.67 -12.46 6.97
CA SER A 27 -6.11 -12.69 6.96
C SER A 27 -6.81 -12.18 5.70
N LEU A 28 -6.37 -11.03 5.14
CA LEU A 28 -6.97 -10.46 3.93
C LEU A 28 -6.96 -11.42 2.74
N PRO A 29 -5.82 -12.04 2.35
CA PRO A 29 -5.82 -12.98 1.23
C PRO A 29 -6.60 -14.27 1.51
N ALA A 30 -6.86 -14.61 2.78
CA ALA A 30 -7.62 -15.77 3.18
C ALA A 30 -9.16 -15.58 3.09
N LEU A 31 -9.64 -14.35 2.90
CA LEU A 31 -11.08 -14.06 2.73
C LEU A 31 -11.68 -14.67 1.46
N GLY A 32 -10.87 -14.94 0.43
CA GLY A 32 -11.35 -15.46 -0.85
C GLY A 32 -12.16 -14.45 -1.68
N ASP A 33 -12.21 -13.18 -1.25
CA ASP A 33 -12.90 -12.07 -1.92
C ASP A 33 -11.93 -10.89 -2.04
N ASP A 34 -11.30 -10.76 -3.20
CA ASP A 34 -10.29 -9.73 -3.47
C ASP A 34 -10.89 -8.32 -3.47
N ALA A 35 -12.15 -8.17 -3.85
CA ALA A 35 -12.80 -6.87 -3.84
C ALA A 35 -13.01 -6.36 -2.40
N THR A 36 -13.48 -7.19 -1.51
CA THR A 36 -13.62 -6.87 -0.08
C THR A 36 -12.26 -6.68 0.60
N ALA A 37 -11.26 -7.49 0.23
CA ALA A 37 -9.89 -7.37 0.73
C ALA A 37 -9.12 -6.19 0.11
N LEU A 38 -9.63 -5.59 -0.98
CA LEU A 38 -8.95 -4.57 -1.80
C LEU A 38 -7.66 -5.09 -2.46
N ILE A 39 -7.57 -6.39 -2.74
CA ILE A 39 -6.43 -7.03 -3.41
C ILE A 39 -6.55 -6.78 -4.91
N ILE A 40 -5.55 -6.12 -5.48
CA ILE A 40 -5.51 -5.72 -6.89
C ILE A 40 -4.94 -6.84 -7.77
N HIS A 41 -3.95 -7.56 -7.26
CA HIS A 41 -3.26 -8.62 -7.97
C HIS A 41 -2.67 -9.64 -6.99
N ARG A 42 -2.50 -10.88 -7.45
CA ARG A 42 -1.82 -11.95 -6.74
C ARG A 42 -0.75 -12.54 -7.64
N SER A 43 0.51 -12.44 -7.24
CA SER A 43 1.59 -13.22 -7.79
C SER A 43 1.71 -14.58 -7.11
N ARG A 44 2.79 -15.28 -7.34
CA ARG A 44 3.01 -16.60 -6.74
C ARG A 44 3.33 -16.52 -5.24
N LEU A 45 4.11 -15.53 -4.80
CA LEU A 45 4.64 -15.44 -3.44
C LEU A 45 4.25 -14.14 -2.73
N SER A 46 3.63 -13.19 -3.44
CA SER A 46 3.19 -11.91 -2.91
C SER A 46 1.87 -11.44 -3.53
N TYR A 47 1.34 -10.33 -3.08
CA TYR A 47 0.14 -9.71 -3.62
C TYR A 47 0.19 -8.19 -3.50
N LEU A 48 -0.56 -7.50 -4.37
CA LEU A 48 -0.82 -6.06 -4.29
C LEU A 48 -2.15 -5.80 -3.62
N VAL A 49 -2.17 -4.91 -2.65
CA VAL A 49 -3.39 -4.46 -1.98
C VAL A 49 -3.47 -2.93 -1.94
N LEU A 50 -4.65 -2.39 -2.16
CA LEU A 50 -4.91 -0.97 -1.98
C LEU A 50 -4.91 -0.63 -0.49
N ASN A 51 -4.06 0.31 -0.09
CA ASN A 51 -3.96 0.73 1.30
C ASN A 51 -5.26 1.40 1.77
N ARG A 52 -5.86 0.88 2.86
CA ARG A 52 -7.07 1.48 3.47
C ARG A 52 -6.82 2.85 4.07
N TYR A 53 -5.56 3.15 4.44
CA TYR A 53 -5.14 4.42 5.03
C TYR A 53 -4.10 5.09 4.12
N PRO A 54 -4.49 5.51 2.90
CA PRO A 54 -3.55 5.91 1.87
C PRO A 54 -2.86 7.23 2.22
N TYR A 55 -1.58 7.36 1.88
CA TYR A 55 -0.87 8.63 1.93
C TYR A 55 -1.30 9.55 0.78
N ASN A 56 -1.52 8.96 -0.40
CA ASN A 56 -2.03 9.61 -1.60
C ASN A 56 -3.05 8.67 -2.28
N PRO A 57 -3.93 9.20 -3.15
CA PRO A 57 -4.85 8.37 -3.93
C PRO A 57 -4.11 7.27 -4.70
N GLY A 58 -4.58 6.02 -4.60
CA GLY A 58 -3.92 4.90 -5.26
C GLY A 58 -2.69 4.32 -4.55
N HIS A 59 -2.42 4.70 -3.30
CA HIS A 59 -1.35 4.10 -2.52
C HIS A 59 -1.51 2.58 -2.41
N LEU A 60 -0.62 1.82 -3.05
CA LEU A 60 -0.57 0.37 -3.01
C LEU A 60 0.47 -0.14 -2.01
N LEU A 61 0.24 -1.35 -1.53
CA LEU A 61 1.20 -2.14 -0.77
C LEU A 61 1.48 -3.44 -1.52
N ALA A 62 2.76 -3.80 -1.69
CA ALA A 62 3.17 -5.13 -2.12
C ALA A 62 3.57 -5.93 -0.89
N VAL A 63 2.96 -7.11 -0.70
CA VAL A 63 3.00 -7.86 0.55
C VAL A 63 3.31 -9.33 0.27
N PRO A 64 4.36 -9.93 0.88
CA PRO A 64 4.57 -11.36 0.81
C PRO A 64 3.42 -12.14 1.47
N PHE A 65 3.01 -13.28 0.91
CA PHE A 65 2.01 -14.15 1.56
C PHE A 65 2.56 -14.74 2.87
N ARG A 66 3.85 -15.10 2.88
CA ARG A 66 4.50 -15.61 4.08
C ARG A 66 4.81 -14.45 5.03
N ALA A 67 4.43 -14.61 6.29
CA ALA A 67 4.72 -13.64 7.32
C ALA A 67 6.25 -13.52 7.53
N ALA A 68 6.77 -12.33 7.28
CA ALA A 68 8.14 -11.91 7.53
C ALA A 68 8.10 -10.48 8.06
N THR A 69 9.06 -10.07 8.86
CA THR A 69 9.16 -8.71 9.42
C THR A 69 10.31 -7.91 8.83
N ASP A 70 11.20 -8.59 8.09
CA ASP A 70 12.40 -8.00 7.51
C ASP A 70 12.75 -8.69 6.18
N LEU A 71 13.41 -7.96 5.29
CA LEU A 71 13.88 -8.44 3.97
C LEU A 71 14.85 -9.62 4.07
N VAL A 72 15.66 -9.67 5.13
CA VAL A 72 16.63 -10.76 5.34
C VAL A 72 15.96 -12.11 5.60
N GLN A 73 14.70 -12.11 6.01
CA GLN A 73 13.93 -13.33 6.24
C GLN A 73 13.35 -13.94 4.95
N LEU A 74 13.32 -13.17 3.86
CA LEU A 74 12.86 -13.66 2.57
C LEU A 74 13.97 -14.41 1.85
N ASP A 75 13.63 -15.51 1.19
CA ASP A 75 14.57 -16.17 0.27
C ASP A 75 14.72 -15.40 -1.05
N ALA A 76 15.58 -15.89 -1.94
CA ALA A 76 15.86 -15.21 -3.20
C ALA A 76 14.64 -15.15 -4.13
N ALA A 77 13.82 -16.20 -4.14
CA ALA A 77 12.61 -16.27 -4.97
C ALA A 77 11.54 -15.32 -4.45
N GLU A 78 11.34 -15.25 -3.14
CA GLU A 78 10.41 -14.34 -2.50
C GLU A 78 10.80 -12.87 -2.72
N ARG A 79 12.10 -12.55 -2.62
CA ARG A 79 12.59 -11.19 -2.90
C ARG A 79 12.40 -10.80 -4.36
N ALA A 80 12.64 -11.72 -5.29
CA ALA A 80 12.43 -11.48 -6.73
C ALA A 80 10.95 -11.24 -7.02
N ASP A 81 10.07 -12.13 -6.54
CA ASP A 81 8.61 -12.02 -6.71
C ASP A 81 8.06 -10.72 -6.12
N LEU A 82 8.50 -10.34 -4.92
CA LEU A 82 8.11 -9.08 -4.29
C LEU A 82 8.55 -7.85 -5.10
N MET A 83 9.76 -7.90 -5.68
CA MET A 83 10.24 -6.80 -6.53
C MET A 83 9.45 -6.72 -7.83
N ASP A 84 9.15 -7.85 -8.46
CA ASP A 84 8.31 -7.91 -9.67
C ASP A 84 6.91 -7.37 -9.38
N GLU A 85 6.35 -7.69 -8.20
CA GLU A 85 5.05 -7.18 -7.76
C GLU A 85 5.06 -5.66 -7.53
N ILE A 86 6.15 -5.10 -6.98
CA ILE A 86 6.35 -3.65 -6.84
C ILE A 86 6.40 -2.98 -8.23
N ILE A 87 7.14 -3.57 -9.17
CA ILE A 87 7.23 -3.07 -10.55
C ILE A 87 5.87 -3.12 -11.22
N PHE A 88 5.15 -4.23 -11.11
CA PHE A 88 3.81 -4.38 -11.67
C PHE A 88 2.83 -3.35 -11.09
N GLY A 89 2.81 -3.17 -9.76
CA GLY A 89 1.98 -2.17 -9.10
C GLY A 89 2.27 -0.74 -9.57
N LYS A 90 3.54 -0.41 -9.79
CA LYS A 90 3.93 0.88 -10.36
C LYS A 90 3.39 1.06 -11.78
N GLU A 91 3.43 0.03 -12.64
CA GLU A 91 2.89 0.13 -14.00
C GLU A 91 1.35 0.21 -14.01
N VAL A 92 0.67 -0.52 -13.12
CA VAL A 92 -0.78 -0.38 -12.90
C VAL A 92 -1.14 1.06 -12.55
N LEU A 93 -0.43 1.66 -11.59
CA LEU A 93 -0.65 3.06 -11.20
C LEU A 93 -0.36 4.04 -12.35
N ARG A 94 0.74 3.81 -13.10
CA ARG A 94 1.09 4.64 -14.25
C ARG A 94 -0.01 4.67 -15.29
N ALA A 95 -0.56 3.51 -15.63
CA ALA A 95 -1.63 3.39 -16.61
C ALA A 95 -2.97 3.94 -16.07
N ALA A 96 -3.28 3.66 -14.79
CA ALA A 96 -4.57 4.01 -14.23
C ALA A 96 -4.70 5.50 -13.86
N VAL A 97 -3.71 6.09 -13.19
CA VAL A 97 -3.83 7.42 -12.56
C VAL A 97 -2.78 8.43 -13.02
N LYS A 98 -1.85 8.01 -13.89
CA LYS A 98 -0.85 8.87 -14.56
C LYS A 98 -0.10 9.79 -13.58
N PRO A 99 0.60 9.26 -12.58
CA PRO A 99 1.36 10.07 -11.65
C PRO A 99 2.63 10.64 -12.31
N ASP A 100 3.13 11.76 -11.81
CA ASP A 100 4.39 12.35 -12.26
C ASP A 100 5.61 11.58 -11.73
N ALA A 101 5.48 10.99 -10.53
CA ALA A 101 6.57 10.29 -9.84
C ALA A 101 6.04 9.23 -8.86
N PHE A 102 6.96 8.50 -8.21
CA PHE A 102 6.66 7.51 -7.18
C PHE A 102 7.61 7.63 -5.99
N ASN A 103 7.09 7.39 -4.78
CA ASN A 103 7.90 7.00 -3.65
C ASN A 103 7.72 5.48 -3.42
N LEU A 104 8.84 4.75 -3.42
CA LEU A 104 8.88 3.31 -3.17
C LEU A 104 9.73 3.06 -1.93
N GLY A 105 9.31 2.15 -1.04
CA GLY A 105 10.12 1.84 0.13
C GLY A 105 9.42 0.98 1.17
N PHE A 106 10.17 0.67 2.23
CA PHE A 106 9.74 -0.15 3.36
C PHE A 106 9.87 0.62 4.67
N ASN A 107 8.96 0.38 5.60
CA ASN A 107 9.08 0.82 6.98
C ASN A 107 9.46 -0.39 7.85
N LEU A 108 10.75 -0.55 8.15
CA LEU A 108 11.25 -1.64 8.98
C LEU A 108 11.26 -1.23 10.45
N GLY A 109 10.42 -1.88 11.25
CA GLY A 109 10.25 -1.61 12.67
C GLY A 109 9.34 -0.41 13.00
N THR A 110 8.91 -0.36 14.25
CA THR A 110 7.91 0.62 14.73
C THR A 110 8.44 2.06 14.72
N ALA A 111 9.71 2.26 15.00
CA ALA A 111 10.35 3.58 14.97
C ALA A 111 10.38 4.20 13.55
N ALA A 112 10.39 3.35 12.51
CA ALA A 112 10.28 3.77 11.12
C ALA A 112 8.83 3.94 10.63
N GLY A 113 7.83 3.72 11.50
CA GLY A 113 6.41 3.79 11.16
C GLY A 113 5.78 2.46 10.71
N GLY A 114 6.50 1.34 10.86
CA GLY A 114 5.96 0.00 10.65
C GLY A 114 4.97 -0.37 11.77
N SER A 115 3.67 -0.20 11.52
CA SER A 115 2.61 -0.45 12.51
C SER A 115 2.16 -1.90 12.57
N ILE A 116 2.41 -2.67 11.52
CA ILE A 116 2.04 -4.09 11.39
C ILE A 116 3.34 -4.90 11.28
N PRO A 117 3.54 -5.94 12.12
CA PRO A 117 4.74 -6.77 12.08
C PRO A 117 4.66 -7.79 10.91
N HIS A 118 4.53 -7.27 9.70
CA HIS A 118 4.54 -8.00 8.45
C HIS A 118 5.14 -7.09 7.38
N LEU A 119 6.16 -7.58 6.69
CA LEU A 119 6.87 -6.84 5.66
C LEU A 119 5.90 -6.42 4.54
N HIS A 120 5.96 -5.16 4.17
CA HIS A 120 5.21 -4.62 3.03
C HIS A 120 5.96 -3.44 2.42
N ALA A 121 5.99 -3.41 1.11
CA ALA A 121 6.52 -2.28 0.35
C ALA A 121 5.42 -1.27 0.07
N HIS A 122 5.68 0.00 0.31
CA HIS A 122 4.82 1.09 -0.09
C HIS A 122 5.10 1.49 -1.54
N ILE A 123 4.05 1.66 -2.34
CA ILE A 123 4.08 2.18 -3.70
C ILE A 123 3.16 3.39 -3.72
N VAL A 124 3.73 4.58 -3.58
CA VAL A 124 2.98 5.83 -3.43
C VAL A 124 3.12 6.67 -4.68
N PRO A 125 2.05 6.84 -5.46
CA PRO A 125 2.06 7.74 -6.61
C PRO A 125 2.11 9.19 -6.15
N ARG A 126 2.83 10.02 -6.90
CA ARG A 126 3.05 11.43 -6.60
C ARG A 126 2.72 12.30 -7.80
N TRP A 127 2.16 13.47 -7.52
CA TRP A 127 1.88 14.52 -8.51
C TRP A 127 2.49 15.84 -8.06
N SER A 128 2.86 16.67 -9.02
CA SER A 128 3.27 18.05 -8.73
C SER A 128 2.14 18.76 -8.00
N GLY A 129 2.44 19.32 -6.81
CA GLY A 129 1.44 19.99 -5.99
C GLY A 129 0.50 19.06 -5.19
N ASP A 130 0.78 17.77 -5.06
CA ASP A 130 -0.02 16.83 -4.26
C ASP A 130 0.05 17.09 -2.74
N THR A 131 1.00 17.91 -2.31
CA THR A 131 1.11 18.39 -0.94
C THR A 131 0.44 19.75 -0.82
N ASN A 132 -0.51 19.88 0.08
CA ASN A 132 -1.23 21.13 0.35
C ASN A 132 -1.36 21.37 1.86
N PHE A 133 -2.04 22.44 2.23
CA PHE A 133 -2.18 22.87 3.63
C PHE A 133 -3.24 22.04 4.42
N MET A 134 -4.10 21.27 3.76
CA MET A 134 -5.21 20.57 4.43
C MET A 134 -4.77 19.61 5.54
N PRO A 135 -3.68 18.82 5.39
CA PRO A 135 -3.19 17.99 6.49
C PRO A 135 -2.75 18.79 7.72
N VAL A 136 -2.24 20.01 7.50
CA VAL A 136 -1.74 20.88 8.58
C VAL A 136 -2.86 21.61 9.29
N ILE A 137 -3.79 22.22 8.53
CA ILE A 137 -4.85 23.07 9.09
C ILE A 137 -6.09 22.24 9.46
N GLY A 138 -6.46 21.27 8.60
CA GLY A 138 -7.68 20.49 8.73
C GLY A 138 -7.50 19.09 9.32
N GLN A 139 -6.28 18.68 9.63
CA GLN A 139 -5.95 17.31 10.06
C GLN A 139 -6.61 16.23 9.17
N THR A 140 -6.78 16.54 7.88
CA THR A 140 -7.48 15.70 6.92
C THR A 140 -6.77 15.70 5.56
N ARG A 141 -7.03 14.67 4.77
CA ARG A 141 -6.59 14.57 3.39
C ARG A 141 -7.79 14.52 2.47
N VAL A 142 -7.75 15.32 1.41
CA VAL A 142 -8.75 15.26 0.36
C VAL A 142 -8.38 14.13 -0.59
N LEU A 143 -9.18 13.05 -0.60
CA LEU A 143 -9.06 11.97 -1.57
C LEU A 143 -10.11 12.21 -2.67
N PRO A 144 -9.70 12.33 -3.94
CA PRO A 144 -10.63 12.67 -5.03
C PRO A 144 -11.58 11.53 -5.41
N GLN A 145 -11.32 10.31 -4.92
CA GLN A 145 -12.15 9.13 -5.17
C GLN A 145 -12.27 8.28 -3.90
N SER A 146 -13.40 7.57 -3.77
CA SER A 146 -13.57 6.55 -2.72
C SER A 146 -12.60 5.37 -2.94
N LEU A 147 -12.32 4.63 -1.86
CA LEU A 147 -11.48 3.42 -1.96
C LEU A 147 -12.08 2.40 -2.93
N ALA A 148 -13.41 2.23 -2.93
CA ALA A 148 -14.08 1.29 -3.83
C ALA A 148 -13.92 1.69 -5.31
N ALA A 149 -14.10 2.97 -5.64
CA ALA A 149 -13.91 3.46 -7.01
C ALA A 149 -12.43 3.33 -7.46
N MET A 150 -11.49 3.62 -6.55
CA MET A 150 -10.06 3.45 -6.83
C MET A 150 -9.71 1.98 -7.03
N TYR A 151 -10.24 1.08 -6.19
CA TYR A 151 -10.06 -0.37 -6.37
C TYR A 151 -10.52 -0.82 -7.75
N GLN A 152 -11.75 -0.51 -8.14
CA GLN A 152 -12.30 -0.91 -9.45
C GLN A 152 -11.42 -0.42 -10.59
N ARG A 153 -10.96 0.82 -10.53
CA ARG A 153 -10.10 1.40 -11.55
C ARG A 153 -8.75 0.68 -11.64
N LEU A 154 -8.08 0.44 -10.53
CA LEU A 154 -6.78 -0.21 -10.50
C LEU A 154 -6.86 -1.68 -10.87
N HIS A 155 -7.87 -2.39 -10.38
CA HIS A 155 -8.09 -3.80 -10.70
C HIS A 155 -8.36 -4.01 -12.20
N ALA A 156 -9.21 -3.20 -12.82
CA ALA A 156 -9.47 -3.29 -14.26
C ALA A 156 -8.19 -3.11 -15.08
N VAL A 157 -7.32 -2.17 -14.71
CA VAL A 157 -6.02 -1.97 -15.36
C VAL A 157 -5.09 -3.16 -15.09
N ALA A 158 -5.02 -3.66 -13.86
CA ALA A 158 -4.18 -4.80 -13.52
C ALA A 158 -4.53 -6.03 -14.37
N VAL A 159 -5.83 -6.33 -14.53
CA VAL A 159 -6.30 -7.42 -15.40
C VAL A 159 -5.88 -7.20 -16.86
N SER A 160 -5.93 -5.96 -17.35
CA SER A 160 -5.56 -5.65 -18.75
C SER A 160 -4.06 -5.75 -19.03
N LEU A 161 -3.21 -5.59 -18.00
CA LEU A 161 -1.74 -5.64 -18.10
C LEU A 161 -1.17 -7.05 -17.91
N GLN A 162 -1.98 -8.00 -17.40
CA GLN A 162 -1.53 -9.39 -17.29
C GLN A 162 -1.28 -9.97 -18.69
N PRO A 163 -0.22 -10.76 -18.88
CA PRO A 163 -0.02 -11.49 -20.13
C PRO A 163 -1.27 -12.34 -20.41
N LYS A 164 -1.81 -12.23 -21.61
CA LYS A 164 -2.86 -13.16 -22.04
C LYS A 164 -2.25 -14.55 -22.12
N ALA A 165 -2.79 -15.49 -21.34
CA ALA A 165 -2.39 -16.89 -21.34
C ALA A 165 -2.58 -17.52 -22.73
#